data_b9eb55bc7566368f3754e4de0c5da9c2
#
_entry.id   b9eb55bc7566368f3754e4de0c5da9c2
#
_cell.length_a   1.000
_cell.length_b   1.000
_cell.length_c   1.000
_cell.angle_alpha   90.00
_cell.angle_beta   90.00
_cell.angle_gamma   90.00
#
_symmetry.space_group_name_H-M   'P 1'
#
loop_
_entity.id
_entity.type
_entity.pdbx_description
1 polymer ?
#
loop_
_entity_poly.entity_id
_entity_poly.type
_entity_poly.pdbx_seq_one_letter_code
_entity_poly.pdbx_strand_id
1 'polypeptide(L)'
;MGTTQPIRNKDELTAFRMYYKDIHPNRRNYCLIVMGLNTALRISDLLKLKWDNVYNFEHHAFRSHFLINEQKTGKNNYVTLNCNATDALRAYFNERHPTEHEFIFTKATCRRQPINRVQAYRIVRTAAEETVQDEHISCHSLRKTFGYHAWKNGTPPALLMDVYNHSSYKVTQHYLGIEQDERDEIYMNLEL
;
A
#
# COMPACT_ATOMS: atom_id res chain seq x y z
N MET A 1 -13.35 -18.66 -4.87
CA MET A 1 -12.19 -17.75 -4.80
C MET A 1 -12.22 -17.09 -3.43
N GLY A 2 -11.22 -17.35 -2.58
CA GLY A 2 -11.12 -16.70 -1.27
C GLY A 2 -10.95 -15.20 -1.44
N THR A 3 -11.69 -14.43 -0.67
CA THR A 3 -11.55 -12.97 -0.64
C THR A 3 -10.23 -12.62 0.03
N THR A 4 -9.40 -11.80 -0.62
CA THR A 4 -8.14 -11.32 -0.02
C THR A 4 -8.41 -10.63 1.32
N GLN A 5 -7.54 -10.88 2.31
CA GLN A 5 -7.66 -10.36 3.67
C GLN A 5 -6.65 -9.24 3.96
N PRO A 6 -6.95 -8.31 4.90
CA PRO A 6 -5.94 -7.42 5.45
C PRO A 6 -5.01 -8.18 6.40
N ILE A 7 -3.77 -7.74 6.56
CA ILE A 7 -2.87 -8.23 7.62
C ILE A 7 -3.29 -7.51 8.91
N ARG A 8 -3.93 -8.25 9.83
CA ARG A 8 -4.54 -7.68 11.05
C ARG A 8 -3.57 -7.67 12.23
N ASN A 9 -2.75 -8.72 12.34
CA ASN A 9 -1.77 -8.86 13.40
C ASN A 9 -0.60 -7.88 13.18
N LYS A 10 -0.24 -7.11 14.23
CA LYS A 10 0.80 -6.06 14.14
C LYS A 10 2.21 -6.65 14.01
N ASP A 11 2.45 -7.81 14.62
CA ASP A 11 3.78 -8.45 14.57
C ASP A 11 4.00 -9.05 13.17
N GLU A 12 2.98 -9.74 12.62
CA GLU A 12 3.00 -10.21 11.23
C GLU A 12 3.15 -9.06 10.23
N LEU A 13 2.42 -7.94 10.44
CA LEU A 13 2.54 -6.76 9.59
C LEU A 13 3.95 -6.17 9.64
N THR A 14 4.57 -6.16 10.81
CA THR A 14 5.94 -5.68 10.98
C THR A 14 6.92 -6.61 10.27
N ALA A 15 6.83 -7.92 10.48
CA ALA A 15 7.65 -8.92 9.80
C ALA A 15 7.49 -8.84 8.27
N PHE A 16 6.25 -8.79 7.79
CA PHE A 16 5.93 -8.65 6.36
C PHE A 16 6.55 -7.38 5.74
N ARG A 17 6.39 -6.24 6.40
CA ARG A 17 6.94 -4.96 5.95
C ARG A 17 8.45 -5.00 5.87
N MET A 18 9.12 -5.66 6.83
CA MET A 18 10.57 -5.69 6.93
C MET A 18 11.21 -6.81 6.12
N TYR A 19 10.46 -7.74 5.57
CA TYR A 19 10.96 -8.91 4.85
C TYR A 19 12.03 -8.58 3.81
N TYR A 20 11.77 -7.63 2.91
CA TYR A 20 12.72 -7.20 1.88
C TYR A 20 13.75 -6.17 2.36
N LYS A 21 13.74 -5.81 3.63
CA LYS A 21 14.78 -4.99 4.22
C LYS A 21 15.81 -5.83 4.97
N ASP A 22 15.33 -6.80 5.76
CA ASP A 22 16.15 -7.50 6.74
C ASP A 22 16.43 -8.96 6.37
N ILE A 23 15.49 -9.68 5.76
CA ILE A 23 15.59 -11.13 5.48
C ILE A 23 16.09 -11.37 4.05
N HIS A 24 15.46 -10.78 3.06
CA HIS A 24 15.84 -10.89 1.65
C HIS A 24 16.05 -9.49 1.03
N PRO A 25 17.16 -8.81 1.32
CA PRO A 25 17.36 -7.41 0.98
C PRO A 25 17.14 -7.10 -0.50
N ASN A 26 16.12 -6.27 -0.78
CA ASN A 26 15.78 -5.76 -2.09
C ASN A 26 15.03 -4.44 -1.95
N ARG A 27 15.70 -3.31 -2.18
CA ARG A 27 15.14 -1.97 -1.92
C ARG A 27 13.91 -1.66 -2.76
N ARG A 28 13.86 -2.11 -4.03
CA ARG A 28 12.67 -1.95 -4.87
C ARG A 28 11.45 -2.66 -4.26
N ASN A 29 11.63 -3.93 -3.88
CA ASN A 29 10.54 -4.74 -3.33
C ASN A 29 10.11 -4.22 -1.96
N TYR A 30 11.05 -3.80 -1.12
CA TYR A 30 10.78 -3.12 0.15
C TYR A 30 9.96 -1.85 -0.06
N CYS A 31 10.40 -0.99 -0.99
CA CYS A 31 9.68 0.24 -1.34
C CYS A 31 8.27 -0.06 -1.86
N LEU A 32 8.08 -1.11 -2.69
CA LEU A 32 6.78 -1.52 -3.20
C LEU A 32 5.81 -1.89 -2.05
N ILE A 33 6.27 -2.70 -1.09
CA ILE A 33 5.49 -3.11 0.08
C ILE A 33 5.13 -1.89 0.93
N VAL A 34 6.12 -1.05 1.27
CA VAL A 34 5.90 0.12 2.12
C VAL A 34 4.95 1.11 1.46
N MET A 35 5.15 1.42 0.18
CA MET A 35 4.25 2.30 -0.57
C MET A 35 2.83 1.73 -0.63
N GLY A 36 2.68 0.43 -0.90
CA GLY A 36 1.36 -0.22 -0.93
C GLY A 36 0.63 -0.16 0.41
N LEU A 37 1.36 -0.31 1.52
CA LEU A 37 0.80 -0.25 2.89
C LEU A 37 0.48 1.18 3.36
N ASN A 38 1.09 2.23 2.76
CA ASN A 38 1.00 3.60 3.27
C ASN A 38 0.26 4.58 2.36
N THR A 39 -0.14 4.19 1.16
CA THR A 39 -0.80 5.10 0.20
C THR A 39 -2.23 4.72 -0.15
N ALA A 40 -2.70 3.57 0.28
CA ALA A 40 -4.00 3.00 -0.12
C ALA A 40 -4.20 2.90 -1.64
N LEU A 41 -3.17 2.98 -2.46
CA LEU A 41 -3.27 2.88 -3.92
C LEU A 41 -3.60 1.45 -4.38
N ARG A 42 -4.31 1.34 -5.50
CA ARG A 42 -4.39 0.06 -6.21
C ARG A 42 -3.05 -0.29 -6.80
N ILE A 43 -2.71 -1.57 -6.84
CA ILE A 43 -1.42 -2.02 -7.39
C ILE A 43 -1.19 -1.52 -8.82
N SER A 44 -2.24 -1.44 -9.65
CA SER A 44 -2.16 -0.90 -11.01
C SER A 44 -1.70 0.56 -11.06
N ASP A 45 -2.14 1.35 -10.09
CA ASP A 45 -1.83 2.76 -10.00
C ASP A 45 -0.43 2.95 -9.40
N LEU A 46 -0.12 2.17 -8.37
CA LEU A 46 1.21 2.15 -7.74
C LEU A 46 2.32 1.83 -8.75
N LEU A 47 2.11 0.82 -9.60
CA LEU A 47 3.11 0.41 -10.61
C LEU A 47 3.34 1.44 -11.73
N LYS A 48 2.42 2.40 -11.89
CA LYS A 48 2.56 3.49 -12.88
C LYS A 48 3.27 4.72 -12.34
N LEU A 49 3.53 4.78 -11.05
CA LEU A 49 4.24 5.92 -10.48
C LEU A 49 5.63 6.07 -11.10
N LYS A 50 5.94 7.30 -11.45
CA LYS A 50 7.26 7.73 -11.87
C LYS A 50 7.92 8.54 -10.76
N TRP A 51 9.22 8.72 -10.85
CA TRP A 51 9.97 9.45 -9.86
C TRP A 51 9.55 10.93 -9.77
N ASP A 52 9.19 11.56 -10.89
CA ASP A 52 8.66 12.94 -10.92
C ASP A 52 7.33 13.11 -10.19
N ASN A 53 6.55 12.05 -9.97
CA ASN A 53 5.35 12.11 -9.14
C ASN A 53 5.69 12.35 -7.66
N VAL A 54 6.77 11.78 -7.16
CA VAL A 54 7.12 11.74 -5.73
C VAL A 54 8.35 12.58 -5.37
N TYR A 55 9.14 12.97 -6.35
CA TYR A 55 10.37 13.73 -6.18
C TYR A 55 10.42 14.94 -7.12
N ASN A 56 10.82 16.08 -6.58
CA ASN A 56 11.07 17.29 -7.37
C ASN A 56 12.57 17.32 -7.71
N PHE A 57 12.89 17.13 -9.00
CA PHE A 57 14.28 17.09 -9.47
C PHE A 57 14.94 18.47 -9.52
N GLU A 58 14.16 19.54 -9.69
CA GLU A 58 14.65 20.90 -9.65
C GLU A 58 15.08 21.33 -8.24
N HIS A 59 14.25 21.01 -7.25
CA HIS A 59 14.50 21.38 -5.85
C HIS A 59 15.20 20.26 -5.04
N HIS A 60 15.56 19.16 -5.67
CA HIS A 60 16.20 17.99 -5.03
C HIS A 60 15.50 17.51 -3.75
N ALA A 61 14.15 17.47 -3.77
CA ALA A 61 13.33 17.18 -2.59
C ALA A 61 12.18 16.20 -2.88
N PHE A 62 11.89 15.33 -1.91
CA PHE A 62 10.66 14.52 -1.96
C PHE A 62 9.45 15.40 -1.73
N ARG A 63 8.39 15.15 -2.49
CA ARG A 63 7.10 15.82 -2.33
C ARG A 63 6.41 15.29 -1.09
N SER A 64 5.70 16.14 -0.35
CA SER A 64 4.82 15.71 0.74
C SER A 64 3.54 15.05 0.22
N HIS A 65 3.12 15.42 -0.98
CA HIS A 65 1.91 14.91 -1.64
C HIS A 65 2.16 14.72 -3.13
N PHE A 66 1.38 13.84 -3.74
CA PHE A 66 1.34 13.70 -5.20
C PHE A 66 -0.07 13.45 -5.70
N LEU A 67 -0.33 13.89 -6.92
CA LEU A 67 -1.60 13.68 -7.62
C LEU A 67 -1.49 12.44 -8.51
N ILE A 68 -2.50 11.58 -8.46
CA ILE A 68 -2.64 10.45 -9.38
C ILE A 68 -4.05 10.41 -9.97
N ASN A 69 -4.14 10.12 -11.26
CA ASN A 69 -5.40 9.81 -11.89
C ASN A 69 -5.61 8.29 -11.83
N GLU A 70 -6.61 7.85 -11.05
CA GLU A 70 -6.88 6.42 -10.84
C GLU A 70 -7.41 5.75 -12.11
N GLN A 71 -6.78 4.66 -12.55
CA GLN A 71 -7.16 3.94 -13.77
C GLN A 71 -8.59 3.41 -13.77
N LYS A 72 -9.06 2.91 -12.63
CA LYS A 72 -10.38 2.28 -12.54
C LYS A 72 -11.52 3.29 -12.51
N THR A 73 -11.31 4.45 -11.92
CA THR A 73 -12.38 5.43 -11.64
C THR A 73 -12.25 6.69 -12.49
N GLY A 74 -11.08 6.95 -13.08
CA GLY A 74 -10.75 8.19 -13.77
C GLY A 74 -10.68 9.42 -12.85
N LYS A 75 -10.81 9.23 -11.53
CA LYS A 75 -10.78 10.32 -10.56
C LYS A 75 -9.37 10.69 -10.17
N ASN A 76 -9.15 11.97 -9.95
CA ASN A 76 -7.93 12.45 -9.33
C ASN A 76 -7.93 12.10 -7.84
N ASN A 77 -6.81 11.57 -7.37
CA ASN A 77 -6.57 11.28 -5.96
C ASN A 77 -5.30 11.98 -5.50
N TYR A 78 -5.40 12.73 -4.40
CA TYR A 78 -4.28 13.47 -3.81
C TYR A 78 -3.75 12.70 -2.62
N VAL A 79 -2.58 12.09 -2.80
CA VAL A 79 -2.01 11.13 -1.86
C VAL A 79 -0.88 11.76 -1.06
N THR A 80 -0.94 11.63 0.27
CA THR A 80 0.12 12.08 1.18
C THR A 80 1.22 11.02 1.31
N LEU A 81 2.47 11.45 1.27
CA LEU A 81 3.63 10.63 1.60
C LEU A 81 4.01 10.84 3.07
N ASN A 82 3.76 9.84 3.90
CA ASN A 82 4.21 9.83 5.28
C ASN A 82 5.72 9.50 5.39
N CYS A 83 6.28 9.61 6.59
CA CYS A 83 7.71 9.37 6.83
C CYS A 83 8.17 7.99 6.35
N ASN A 84 7.38 6.93 6.64
CA ASN A 84 7.75 5.57 6.22
C ASN A 84 7.85 5.43 4.69
N ALA A 85 6.87 5.98 3.96
CA ALA A 85 6.86 5.96 2.50
C ALA A 85 8.03 6.78 1.93
N THR A 86 8.27 7.97 2.47
CA THR A 86 9.37 8.84 2.06
C THR A 86 10.74 8.20 2.31
N ASP A 87 10.94 7.56 3.45
CA ASP A 87 12.22 6.91 3.78
C ASP A 87 12.49 5.69 2.89
N ALA A 88 11.45 4.90 2.59
CA ALA A 88 11.59 3.79 1.67
C ALA A 88 11.91 4.27 0.24
N LEU A 89 11.25 5.33 -0.22
CA LEU A 89 11.55 5.97 -1.50
C LEU A 89 12.96 6.53 -1.54
N ARG A 90 13.39 7.25 -0.48
CA ARG A 90 14.74 7.83 -0.37
C ARG A 90 15.82 6.75 -0.42
N ALA A 91 15.65 5.67 0.34
CA ALA A 91 16.60 4.56 0.35
C ALA A 91 16.74 3.92 -1.03
N TYR A 92 15.63 3.76 -1.75
CA TYR A 92 15.64 3.19 -3.09
C TYR A 92 16.16 4.19 -4.14
N PHE A 93 15.83 5.48 -4.02
CA PHE A 93 16.34 6.55 -4.86
C PHE A 93 17.88 6.62 -4.82
N ASN A 94 18.44 6.60 -3.62
CA ASN A 94 19.89 6.68 -3.41
C ASN A 94 20.66 5.46 -3.96
N GLU A 95 20.02 4.29 -4.03
CA GLU A 95 20.62 3.10 -4.67
C GLU A 95 20.49 3.18 -6.19
N ARG A 96 19.33 3.66 -6.65
CA ARG A 96 18.95 3.56 -8.06
C ARG A 96 19.50 4.69 -8.91
N HIS A 97 19.67 5.89 -8.34
CA HIS A 97 20.00 7.13 -9.03
C HIS A 97 19.12 7.33 -10.28
N PRO A 98 17.78 7.43 -10.12
CA PRO A 98 16.86 7.50 -11.24
C PRO A 98 16.86 8.86 -11.90
N THR A 99 16.37 8.89 -13.14
CA THR A 99 16.02 10.12 -13.85
C THR A 99 14.53 10.44 -13.71
N GLU A 100 14.14 11.66 -14.07
CA GLU A 100 12.82 12.25 -13.82
C GLU A 100 11.65 11.36 -14.29
N HIS A 101 11.70 10.87 -15.51
CA HIS A 101 10.56 10.17 -16.13
C HIS A 101 10.63 8.63 -16.00
N GLU A 102 11.59 8.11 -15.22
CA GLU A 102 11.66 6.68 -14.96
C GLU A 102 10.53 6.24 -14.03
N PHE A 103 9.98 5.04 -14.28
CA PHE A 103 9.06 4.40 -13.34
C PHE A 103 9.80 4.05 -12.05
N ILE A 104 9.09 4.15 -10.91
CA ILE A 104 9.66 3.76 -9.61
C ILE A 104 9.93 2.25 -9.59
N PHE A 105 8.94 1.45 -9.96
CA PHE A 105 9.01 -0.02 -9.87
C PHE A 105 9.33 -0.66 -11.22
N THR A 106 10.58 -0.56 -11.65
CA THR A 106 11.02 -1.07 -12.96
C THR A 106 11.46 -2.53 -12.93
N LYS A 107 11.45 -3.16 -14.11
CA LYS A 107 12.09 -4.46 -14.32
C LYS A 107 13.61 -4.35 -14.09
N ALA A 108 14.24 -5.40 -13.58
CA ALA A 108 15.70 -5.44 -13.42
C ALA A 108 16.43 -5.29 -14.77
N THR A 109 15.85 -5.85 -15.83
CA THR A 109 16.40 -5.87 -17.17
C THR A 109 16.10 -4.62 -18.00
N CYS A 110 15.13 -3.79 -17.59
CA CYS A 110 14.72 -2.61 -18.37
C CYS A 110 14.21 -1.48 -17.49
N ARG A 111 14.98 -0.39 -17.39
CA ARG A 111 14.63 0.81 -16.61
C ARG A 111 13.41 1.59 -17.11
N ARG A 112 13.05 1.38 -18.40
CA ARG A 112 11.94 2.08 -19.04
C ARG A 112 10.59 1.36 -18.92
N GLN A 113 10.59 0.15 -18.35
CA GLN A 113 9.37 -0.64 -18.20
C GLN A 113 9.09 -0.96 -16.74
N PRO A 114 7.88 -0.68 -16.25
CA PRO A 114 7.50 -1.09 -14.89
C PRO A 114 7.38 -2.62 -14.81
N ILE A 115 7.49 -3.16 -13.61
CA ILE A 115 7.08 -4.54 -13.35
C ILE A 115 5.57 -4.67 -13.59
N ASN A 116 5.13 -5.85 -13.99
CA ASN A 116 3.73 -6.11 -14.21
C ASN A 116 3.02 -6.60 -12.90
N ARG A 117 1.68 -6.71 -12.96
CA ARG A 117 0.88 -7.15 -11.81
C ARG A 117 1.24 -8.54 -11.31
N VAL A 118 1.65 -9.45 -12.20
CA VAL A 118 2.07 -10.81 -11.82
C VAL A 118 3.37 -10.78 -11.04
N GLN A 119 4.33 -9.94 -11.47
CA GLN A 119 5.59 -9.76 -10.73
C GLN A 119 5.34 -9.11 -9.36
N ALA A 120 4.50 -8.09 -9.29
CA ALA A 120 4.11 -7.48 -8.01
C ALA A 120 3.39 -8.48 -7.09
N TYR A 121 2.50 -9.31 -7.64
CA TYR A 121 1.83 -10.37 -6.89
C TYR A 121 2.85 -11.37 -6.30
N ARG A 122 3.83 -11.82 -7.09
CA ARG A 122 4.88 -12.73 -6.59
C ARG A 122 5.68 -12.10 -5.46
N ILE A 123 6.05 -10.82 -5.58
CA ILE A 123 6.77 -10.08 -4.53
C ILE A 123 5.97 -10.10 -3.22
N VAL A 124 4.68 -9.75 -3.29
CA VAL A 124 3.80 -9.71 -2.12
C VAL A 124 3.59 -11.12 -1.53
N ARG A 125 3.35 -12.12 -2.39
CA ARG A 125 3.12 -13.50 -1.96
C ARG A 125 4.35 -14.10 -1.28
N THR A 126 5.53 -13.94 -1.86
CA THR A 126 6.78 -14.45 -1.25
C THR A 126 7.00 -13.89 0.15
N ALA A 127 6.77 -12.58 0.35
CA ALA A 127 6.89 -11.99 1.68
C ALA A 127 5.81 -12.53 2.64
N ALA A 128 4.57 -12.69 2.16
CA ALA A 128 3.45 -13.16 2.99
C ALA A 128 3.62 -14.61 3.43
N GLU A 129 4.05 -15.51 2.54
CA GLU A 129 4.26 -16.92 2.82
C GLU A 129 5.28 -17.17 3.95
N GLU A 130 6.23 -16.25 4.14
CA GLU A 130 7.26 -16.34 5.17
C GLU A 130 6.88 -15.62 6.49
N THR A 131 5.88 -14.72 6.45
CA THR A 131 5.67 -13.79 7.57
C THR A 131 4.24 -13.69 8.07
N VAL A 132 3.26 -14.20 7.33
CA VAL A 132 1.83 -14.09 7.66
C VAL A 132 1.17 -15.47 7.60
N GLN A 133 0.38 -15.80 8.62
CA GLN A 133 -0.31 -17.08 8.68
C GLN A 133 -1.48 -17.20 7.70
N ASP A 134 -2.12 -16.08 7.33
CA ASP A 134 -3.25 -16.06 6.40
C ASP A 134 -2.80 -16.30 4.95
N GLU A 135 -3.32 -17.35 4.34
CA GLU A 135 -3.02 -17.73 2.95
C GLU A 135 -3.63 -16.78 1.90
N HIS A 136 -4.53 -15.86 2.29
CA HIS A 136 -5.28 -15.01 1.39
C HIS A 136 -4.62 -13.63 1.18
N ILE A 137 -3.32 -13.50 1.42
CA ILE A 137 -2.58 -12.24 1.23
C ILE A 137 -2.17 -12.06 -0.23
N SER A 138 -2.46 -10.89 -0.78
CA SER A 138 -2.14 -10.51 -2.16
C SER A 138 -1.90 -8.99 -2.28
N CYS A 139 -1.70 -8.49 -3.50
CA CYS A 139 -1.55 -7.06 -3.73
C CYS A 139 -2.71 -6.21 -3.20
N HIS A 140 -3.94 -6.72 -3.21
CA HIS A 140 -5.09 -6.02 -2.63
C HIS A 140 -5.04 -5.96 -1.10
N SER A 141 -4.37 -6.91 -0.47
CA SER A 141 -4.18 -6.93 0.98
C SER A 141 -3.40 -5.72 1.48
N LEU A 142 -2.43 -5.21 0.72
CA LEU A 142 -1.71 -3.98 1.07
C LEU A 142 -2.68 -2.82 1.31
N ARG A 143 -3.57 -2.60 0.36
CA ARG A 143 -4.59 -1.55 0.43
C ARG A 143 -5.62 -1.83 1.53
N LYS A 144 -6.07 -3.09 1.69
CA LYS A 144 -6.98 -3.48 2.78
C LYS A 144 -6.35 -3.28 4.15
N THR A 145 -5.06 -3.60 4.31
CA THR A 145 -4.30 -3.42 5.56
C THR A 145 -4.24 -1.95 5.96
N PHE A 146 -3.98 -1.04 5.00
CA PHE A 146 -4.07 0.40 5.28
C PHE A 146 -5.42 0.78 5.90
N GLY A 147 -6.51 0.40 5.27
CA GLY A 147 -7.85 0.77 5.73
C GLY A 147 -8.25 0.10 7.03
N TYR A 148 -7.88 -1.17 7.22
CA TYR A 148 -8.14 -1.88 8.46
C TYR A 148 -7.46 -1.19 9.66
N HIS A 149 -6.18 -0.85 9.53
CA HIS A 149 -5.46 -0.17 10.61
C HIS A 149 -5.89 1.29 10.78
N ALA A 150 -6.27 1.99 9.70
CA ALA A 150 -6.87 3.31 9.80
C ALA A 150 -8.20 3.28 10.56
N TRP A 151 -9.09 2.33 10.23
CA TRP A 151 -10.33 2.09 10.96
C TRP A 151 -10.06 1.77 12.44
N LYS A 152 -9.16 0.83 12.71
CA LYS A 152 -8.79 0.42 14.08
C LYS A 152 -8.20 1.58 14.92
N ASN A 153 -7.61 2.57 14.25
CA ASN A 153 -7.12 3.80 14.87
C ASN A 153 -8.20 4.90 14.98
N GLY A 154 -9.48 4.57 14.74
CA GLY A 154 -10.60 5.49 14.92
C GLY A 154 -10.83 6.47 13.77
N THR A 155 -10.30 6.20 12.56
CA THR A 155 -10.57 7.05 11.39
C THR A 155 -12.08 7.06 11.08
N PRO A 156 -12.73 8.24 10.97
CA PRO A 156 -14.15 8.33 10.68
C PRO A 156 -14.55 7.61 9.38
N PRO A 157 -15.70 6.91 9.37
CA PRO A 157 -16.19 6.18 8.18
C PRO A 157 -16.22 7.01 6.90
N ALA A 158 -16.61 8.27 6.98
CA ALA A 158 -16.68 9.16 5.83
C ALA A 158 -15.30 9.36 5.17
N LEU A 159 -14.23 9.50 5.96
CA LEU A 159 -12.87 9.64 5.44
C LEU A 159 -12.36 8.33 4.82
N LEU A 160 -12.71 7.17 5.39
CA LEU A 160 -12.38 5.88 4.78
C LEU A 160 -13.08 5.71 3.43
N MET A 161 -14.37 6.07 3.35
CA MET A 161 -15.11 6.05 2.08
C MET A 161 -14.43 6.92 1.03
N ASP A 162 -14.02 8.12 1.41
CA ASP A 162 -13.38 9.09 0.52
C ASP A 162 -12.03 8.56 -0.01
N VAL A 163 -11.14 8.09 0.87
CA VAL A 163 -9.85 7.48 0.50
C VAL A 163 -10.01 6.32 -0.49
N TYR A 164 -11.09 5.53 -0.36
CA TYR A 164 -11.36 4.38 -1.23
C TYR A 164 -12.21 4.71 -2.45
N ASN A 165 -12.78 5.92 -2.54
CA ASN A 165 -13.80 6.29 -3.53
C ASN A 165 -15.00 5.32 -3.53
N HIS A 166 -15.47 4.92 -2.35
CA HIS A 166 -16.61 4.04 -2.19
C HIS A 166 -17.92 4.83 -2.09
N SER A 167 -19.00 4.30 -2.67
CA SER A 167 -20.31 4.94 -2.71
C SER A 167 -21.08 4.87 -1.38
N SER A 168 -20.69 3.95 -0.48
CA SER A 168 -21.31 3.80 0.83
C SER A 168 -20.33 3.19 1.84
N TYR A 169 -20.63 3.40 3.13
CA TYR A 169 -19.84 2.79 4.20
C TYR A 169 -19.96 1.26 4.20
N LYS A 170 -21.13 0.73 3.86
CA LYS A 170 -21.31 -0.73 3.74
C LYS A 170 -20.36 -1.37 2.73
N VAL A 171 -20.09 -0.68 1.62
CA VAL A 171 -19.07 -1.13 0.64
C VAL A 171 -17.68 -1.12 1.27
N THR A 172 -17.36 -0.11 2.08
CA THR A 172 -16.07 -0.02 2.79
C THR A 172 -15.93 -1.12 3.84
N GLN A 173 -16.95 -1.34 4.68
CA GLN A 173 -16.98 -2.41 5.68
C GLN A 173 -16.73 -3.78 5.04
N HIS A 174 -17.51 -4.10 4.00
CA HIS A 174 -17.35 -5.36 3.26
C HIS A 174 -15.97 -5.48 2.62
N TYR A 175 -15.47 -4.39 2.00
CA TYR A 175 -14.15 -4.36 1.38
C TYR A 175 -13.04 -4.63 2.40
N LEU A 176 -13.09 -4.02 3.58
CA LEU A 176 -12.11 -4.19 4.65
C LEU A 176 -12.29 -5.48 5.44
N GLY A 177 -13.48 -6.10 5.37
CA GLY A 177 -13.83 -7.29 6.15
C GLY A 177 -14.01 -7.01 7.64
N ILE A 178 -14.54 -5.83 7.99
CA ILE A 178 -14.73 -5.35 9.39
C ILE A 178 -16.18 -5.42 9.87
N GLU A 179 -17.09 -5.97 9.07
CA GLU A 179 -18.52 -6.02 9.41
C GLU A 179 -18.80 -6.73 10.73
N GLN A 180 -18.10 -7.82 11.00
CA GLN A 180 -18.24 -8.55 12.26
C GLN A 180 -17.43 -7.88 13.38
N ASP A 181 -16.24 -7.39 13.10
CA ASP A 181 -15.39 -6.71 14.08
C ASP A 181 -16.12 -5.51 14.73
N GLU A 182 -16.86 -4.72 13.91
CA GLU A 182 -17.64 -3.58 14.42
C GLU A 182 -18.82 -4.01 15.31
N ARG A 183 -19.47 -5.12 14.97
CA ARG A 183 -20.53 -5.66 15.82
C ARG A 183 -19.98 -6.16 17.14
N ASP A 184 -18.89 -6.89 17.11
CA ASP A 184 -18.24 -7.42 18.30
C ASP A 184 -17.79 -6.29 19.23
N GLU A 185 -17.26 -5.19 18.70
CA GLU A 185 -16.89 -4.00 19.48
C GLU A 185 -18.09 -3.41 20.24
N ILE A 186 -19.28 -3.38 19.65
CA ILE A 186 -20.49 -2.90 20.34
C ILE A 186 -20.79 -3.79 21.55
N TYR A 187 -20.79 -5.12 21.39
CA TYR A 187 -21.09 -6.04 22.49
C TYR A 187 -20.01 -6.03 23.56
N MET A 188 -18.75 -5.93 23.19
CA MET A 188 -17.63 -5.95 24.15
C MET A 188 -17.50 -4.65 24.95
N ASN A 189 -17.96 -3.52 24.40
CA ASN A 189 -17.85 -2.22 25.06
C ASN A 189 -19.13 -1.79 25.82
N LEU A 190 -20.20 -2.59 25.75
CA LEU A 190 -21.48 -2.29 26.41
C LEU A 190 -21.69 -3.21 27.61
N GLU A 191 -21.24 -2.76 28.78
CA GLU A 191 -21.53 -3.38 30.07
C GLU A 191 -22.69 -2.63 30.74
N LEU A 192 -23.89 -3.25 30.84
CA LEU A 192 -25.10 -2.66 31.43
C LEU A 192 -25.42 -3.26 32.78
#